data_73a35aedec841eff891570cf4b63f452
#
_entry.id   73a35aedec841eff891570cf4b63f452
#
_cell.length_a   1.000
_cell.length_b   1.000
_cell.length_c   1.000
_cell.angle_alpha   90.00
_cell.angle_beta   90.00
_cell.angle_gamma   90.00
#
_symmetry.space_group_name_H-M   'P 1'
#
loop_
_entity.id
_entity.type
_entity.pdbx_description
1 polymer ?
#
loop_
_entity_poly.entity_id
_entity_poly.type
_entity_poly.pdbx_seq_one_letter_code
_entity_poly.pdbx_strand_id
1 'polypeptide(L)'
;MPLSTDQKSKLEERVDRFIDDLVAQDENSPEFGKRIDQITNMGRKEMLEAANQSNRFLDRPIKAMDRDNDIGLNLIELRNTVERLDPSSNGKLMSKRGILDKLFGSSVTNYFAKYRSAQSHISGVLNALANGKDELLMDNAAIDVERRKLWEAMGKLEQMVHIAQTLDAKLEAKAEELDSSDPAKAKVLRENALFYARQRTQDLLTQMAVTVQGYLALDLVKKNNVELVKGVDRASTTTVG
;
A
#
# COMPACT_ATOMS: atom_id res chain seq x y z
N MET A 1 9.75 -6.27 -10.31
CA MET A 1 9.79 -6.95 -11.63
C MET A 1 10.70 -8.15 -11.51
N PRO A 2 10.29 -9.33 -11.95
CA PRO A 2 11.19 -10.48 -11.91
C PRO A 2 12.44 -10.17 -12.73
N LEU A 3 13.60 -10.54 -12.17
CA LEU A 3 14.88 -10.36 -12.84
C LEU A 3 14.91 -11.16 -14.14
N SER A 4 15.38 -10.54 -15.22
CA SER A 4 15.62 -11.27 -16.48
C SER A 4 16.77 -12.25 -16.33
N THR A 5 16.82 -13.27 -17.20
CA THR A 5 17.90 -14.26 -17.20
C THR A 5 19.28 -13.62 -17.36
N ASP A 6 19.40 -12.61 -18.24
CA ASP A 6 20.64 -11.86 -18.44
C ASP A 6 21.06 -11.06 -17.19
N GLN A 7 20.09 -10.46 -16.48
CA GLN A 7 20.38 -9.77 -15.22
C GLN A 7 20.86 -10.74 -14.15
N LYS A 8 20.22 -11.92 -14.01
CA LYS A 8 20.65 -12.94 -13.07
C LYS A 8 22.06 -13.40 -13.36
N SER A 9 22.37 -13.75 -14.61
CA SER A 9 23.71 -14.18 -15.02
C SER A 9 24.79 -13.15 -14.66
N LYS A 10 24.54 -11.87 -14.94
CA LYS A 10 25.49 -10.81 -14.58
C LYS A 10 25.69 -10.65 -13.06
N LEU A 11 24.64 -10.84 -12.29
CA LEU A 11 24.72 -10.81 -10.83
C LEU A 11 25.51 -12.02 -10.30
N GLU A 12 25.26 -13.20 -10.86
CA GLU A 12 25.96 -14.44 -10.51
C GLU A 12 27.46 -14.35 -10.81
N GLU A 13 27.85 -13.82 -11.97
CA GLU A 13 29.27 -13.57 -12.30
C GLU A 13 29.95 -12.59 -11.32
N ARG A 14 29.21 -11.62 -10.81
CA ARG A 14 29.74 -10.70 -9.78
C ARG A 14 29.96 -11.40 -8.46
N VAL A 15 29.04 -12.31 -8.09
CA VAL A 15 29.16 -13.12 -6.88
C VAL A 15 30.33 -14.07 -7.01
N ASP A 16 30.52 -14.70 -8.16
CA ASP A 16 31.68 -15.59 -8.39
C ASP A 16 33.01 -14.85 -8.18
N ARG A 17 33.16 -13.70 -8.83
CA ARG A 17 34.37 -12.88 -8.66
C ARG A 17 34.59 -12.46 -7.21
N PHE A 18 33.52 -12.12 -6.52
CA PHE A 18 33.58 -11.72 -5.11
C PHE A 18 34.05 -12.87 -4.21
N ILE A 19 33.55 -14.11 -4.45
CA ILE A 19 33.96 -15.32 -3.71
C ILE A 19 35.40 -15.67 -4.00
N ASP A 20 35.82 -15.64 -5.26
CA ASP A 20 37.18 -15.88 -5.66
C ASP A 20 38.17 -14.92 -4.97
N ASP A 21 37.82 -13.63 -4.97
CA ASP A 21 38.58 -12.59 -4.26
C ASP A 21 38.61 -12.82 -2.74
N LEU A 22 37.49 -13.22 -2.14
CA LEU A 22 37.40 -13.48 -0.69
C LEU A 22 38.28 -14.69 -0.32
N VAL A 23 38.20 -15.79 -1.07
CA VAL A 23 38.95 -17.02 -0.82
C VAL A 23 40.44 -16.83 -1.05
N ALA A 24 40.84 -15.94 -1.96
CA ALA A 24 42.23 -15.62 -2.22
C ALA A 24 42.92 -14.85 -1.07
N GLN A 25 42.16 -14.20 -0.20
CA GLN A 25 42.71 -13.42 0.93
C GLN A 25 43.14 -14.33 2.09
N ASP A 26 44.15 -13.90 2.84
CA ASP A 26 44.48 -14.48 4.14
C ASP A 26 43.37 -14.12 5.14
N GLU A 27 42.89 -15.09 5.92
CA GLU A 27 41.78 -14.95 6.85
C GLU A 27 42.01 -13.92 7.97
N ASN A 28 43.30 -13.65 8.28
CA ASN A 28 43.70 -12.65 9.27
C ASN A 28 44.04 -11.30 8.63
N SER A 29 43.87 -11.15 7.32
CA SER A 29 44.19 -9.91 6.62
C SER A 29 43.10 -8.85 6.79
N PRO A 30 43.42 -7.56 6.82
CA PRO A 30 42.44 -6.47 6.76
C PRO A 30 41.55 -6.54 5.50
N GLU A 31 42.05 -7.08 4.42
CA GLU A 31 41.33 -7.24 3.15
C GLU A 31 40.21 -8.27 3.28
N PHE A 32 40.43 -9.38 3.96
CA PHE A 32 39.41 -10.37 4.29
C PHE A 32 38.29 -9.69 5.15
N GLY A 33 38.67 -8.95 6.21
CA GLY A 33 37.74 -8.20 7.04
C GLY A 33 36.87 -7.24 6.23
N LYS A 34 37.45 -6.51 5.28
CA LYS A 34 36.68 -5.62 4.39
C LYS A 34 35.66 -6.38 3.52
N ARG A 35 35.98 -7.60 3.06
CA ARG A 35 35.02 -8.43 2.31
C ARG A 35 33.88 -8.91 3.19
N ILE A 36 34.16 -9.28 4.44
CA ILE A 36 33.10 -9.62 5.41
C ILE A 36 32.20 -8.39 5.69
N ASP A 37 32.80 -7.21 5.84
CA ASP A 37 32.03 -5.97 6.00
C ASP A 37 31.12 -5.66 4.79
N GLN A 38 31.56 -5.98 3.57
CA GLN A 38 30.75 -5.85 2.36
C GLN A 38 29.53 -6.78 2.41
N ILE A 39 29.69 -8.04 2.86
CA ILE A 39 28.57 -8.97 3.08
C ILE A 39 27.62 -8.41 4.15
N THR A 40 28.16 -8.00 5.28
CA THR A 40 27.37 -7.47 6.42
C THR A 40 26.57 -6.23 6.07
N ASN A 41 27.07 -5.39 5.16
CA ASN A 41 26.40 -4.16 4.73
C ASN A 41 25.60 -4.31 3.42
N MET A 42 25.57 -5.50 2.82
CA MET A 42 24.90 -5.75 1.55
C MET A 42 23.41 -5.42 1.65
N GLY A 43 22.89 -4.65 0.69
CA GLY A 43 21.48 -4.26 0.60
C GLY A 43 20.98 -3.29 1.67
N ARG A 44 21.84 -2.77 2.56
CA ARG A 44 21.46 -1.84 3.62
C ARG A 44 20.82 -0.56 3.08
N LYS A 45 21.34 -0.03 1.98
CA LYS A 45 20.81 1.16 1.33
C LYS A 45 19.41 0.91 0.78
N GLU A 46 19.24 -0.20 0.10
CA GLU A 46 17.98 -0.63 -0.53
C GLU A 46 16.91 -0.91 0.53
N MET A 47 17.28 -1.54 1.65
CA MET A 47 16.38 -1.74 2.79
C MET A 47 15.95 -0.43 3.42
N LEU A 48 16.87 0.51 3.66
CA LEU A 48 16.53 1.83 4.18
C LEU A 48 15.62 2.62 3.24
N GLU A 49 15.89 2.58 1.92
CA GLU A 49 15.05 3.22 0.92
C GLU A 49 13.64 2.64 0.94
N ALA A 50 13.51 1.31 0.95
CA ALA A 50 12.23 0.62 1.02
C ALA A 50 11.47 0.91 2.32
N ALA A 51 12.15 0.88 3.47
CA ALA A 51 11.57 1.22 4.77
C ALA A 51 11.05 2.65 4.82
N ASN A 52 11.84 3.61 4.32
CA ASN A 52 11.44 5.02 4.26
C ASN A 52 10.22 5.23 3.35
N GLN A 53 10.11 4.52 2.22
CA GLN A 53 8.94 4.61 1.37
C GLN A 53 7.70 3.99 2.04
N SER A 54 7.85 2.87 2.75
CA SER A 54 6.75 2.25 3.50
C SER A 54 6.27 3.13 4.67
N ASN A 55 7.20 3.76 5.40
CA ASN A 55 6.86 4.62 6.54
C ASN A 55 6.18 5.93 6.12
N ARG A 56 6.57 6.50 4.99
CA ARG A 56 5.91 7.72 4.45
C ARG A 56 4.42 7.56 4.24
N PHE A 57 3.98 6.35 3.96
CA PHE A 57 2.57 6.02 3.84
C PHE A 57 1.86 6.01 5.20
N LEU A 58 2.51 5.49 6.25
CA LEU A 58 1.95 5.44 7.60
C LEU A 58 1.83 6.84 8.23
N ASP A 59 2.70 7.76 7.82
CA ASP A 59 2.72 9.14 8.34
C ASP A 59 1.69 10.06 7.66
N ARG A 60 1.09 9.64 6.55
CA ARG A 60 0.01 10.38 5.89
C ARG A 60 -1.33 9.86 6.39
N PRO A 61 -2.12 10.66 7.11
CA PRO A 61 -3.51 10.32 7.36
C PRO A 61 -4.22 10.21 6.01
N ILE A 62 -4.53 9.00 5.60
CA ILE A 62 -5.37 8.76 4.44
C ILE A 62 -6.78 9.06 4.90
N LYS A 63 -7.36 10.14 4.40
CA LYS A 63 -8.72 10.59 4.78
C LYS A 63 -9.77 9.48 4.62
N ALA A 64 -9.58 8.56 3.65
CA ALA A 64 -10.46 7.40 3.47
C ALA A 64 -10.36 6.34 4.60
N MET A 65 -9.28 6.34 5.39
CA MET A 65 -9.12 5.46 6.55
C MET A 65 -9.53 6.14 7.86
N ASP A 66 -9.81 7.44 7.84
CA ASP A 66 -10.32 8.14 8.99
C ASP A 66 -11.74 7.62 9.31
N ARG A 67 -11.98 7.23 10.56
CA ARG A 67 -13.28 6.71 11.01
C ARG A 67 -14.40 7.74 10.89
N ASP A 68 -14.03 9.02 10.83
CA ASP A 68 -14.92 10.17 10.62
C ASP A 68 -15.01 10.53 9.12
N ASN A 69 -15.00 9.53 8.23
CA ASN A 69 -15.13 9.77 6.80
C ASN A 69 -16.47 10.46 6.50
N ASP A 70 -16.43 11.78 6.35
CA ASP A 70 -17.57 12.64 6.07
C ASP A 70 -18.37 12.17 4.85
N ILE A 71 -17.72 11.51 3.88
CA ILE A 71 -18.37 11.00 2.66
C ILE A 71 -19.38 9.90 2.99
N GLY A 72 -18.99 8.91 3.82
CA GLY A 72 -19.89 7.83 4.24
C GLY A 72 -21.07 8.36 5.04
N LEU A 73 -20.82 9.27 5.98
CA LEU A 73 -21.86 9.92 6.78
C LEU A 73 -22.78 10.75 5.90
N ASN A 74 -22.26 11.55 4.98
CA ASN A 74 -23.02 12.36 4.05
C ASN A 74 -23.91 11.51 3.11
N LEU A 75 -23.41 10.34 2.65
CA LEU A 75 -24.22 9.40 1.85
C LEU A 75 -25.41 8.83 2.66
N ILE A 76 -25.19 8.47 3.92
CA ILE A 76 -26.25 8.01 4.83
C ILE A 76 -27.26 9.14 5.10
N GLU A 77 -26.78 10.35 5.35
CA GLU A 77 -27.62 11.51 5.59
C GLU A 77 -28.47 11.87 4.37
N LEU A 78 -27.88 11.84 3.18
CA LEU A 78 -28.58 12.04 1.92
C LEU A 78 -29.71 11.02 1.75
N ARG A 79 -29.41 9.74 1.94
CA ARG A 79 -30.39 8.66 1.88
C ARG A 79 -31.55 8.90 2.87
N ASN A 80 -31.23 9.16 4.13
CA ASN A 80 -32.24 9.38 5.18
C ASN A 80 -33.12 10.63 4.88
N THR A 81 -32.54 11.63 4.24
CA THR A 81 -33.28 12.85 3.88
C THR A 81 -34.23 12.58 2.71
N VAL A 82 -33.78 11.85 1.69
CA VAL A 82 -34.63 11.45 0.56
C VAL A 82 -35.75 10.52 1.01
N GLU A 83 -35.47 9.50 1.84
CA GLU A 83 -36.48 8.60 2.39
C GLU A 83 -37.54 9.33 3.21
N ARG A 84 -37.20 10.39 3.93
CA ARG A 84 -38.16 11.25 4.69
C ARG A 84 -39.05 12.10 3.79
N LEU A 85 -38.61 12.38 2.56
CA LEU A 85 -39.38 13.15 1.56
C LEU A 85 -40.29 12.24 0.71
N ASP A 86 -40.06 10.93 0.72
CA ASP A 86 -40.89 10.00 -0.05
C ASP A 86 -42.35 10.05 0.37
N PRO A 87 -43.28 10.50 -0.51
CA PRO A 87 -44.71 10.58 -0.20
C PRO A 87 -45.31 9.22 0.13
N SER A 88 -44.72 8.11 -0.34
CA SER A 88 -45.22 6.75 -0.12
C SER A 88 -44.98 6.29 1.33
N SER A 89 -43.91 6.79 1.97
CA SER A 89 -43.60 6.51 3.38
C SER A 89 -44.59 7.17 4.35
N ASN A 90 -45.28 8.21 3.92
CA ASN A 90 -46.29 8.95 4.66
C ASN A 90 -47.73 8.51 4.28
N GLY A 91 -47.99 7.19 4.23
CA GLY A 91 -49.22 6.53 3.76
C GLY A 91 -50.61 7.07 4.17
N LYS A 92 -50.66 8.21 4.83
CA LYS A 92 -51.88 8.94 5.20
C LYS A 92 -52.24 10.13 4.26
N LEU A 93 -51.35 10.49 3.33
CA LEU A 93 -51.59 11.62 2.41
C LEU A 93 -52.58 11.29 1.30
N MET A 94 -52.82 10.02 1.01
CA MET A 94 -53.70 9.53 -0.08
C MET A 94 -55.04 8.93 0.40
N SER A 95 -55.39 9.00 1.67
CA SER A 95 -56.72 8.51 2.11
C SER A 95 -57.79 9.48 1.68
N LYS A 96 -58.85 8.97 1.01
CA LYS A 96 -59.96 9.73 0.46
C LYS A 96 -60.68 10.64 1.45
N ARG A 97 -60.53 10.46 2.76
CA ARG A 97 -61.12 11.32 3.82
C ARG A 97 -60.23 12.49 4.20
N GLY A 98 -58.95 12.48 3.85
CA GLY A 98 -57.99 13.54 4.17
C GLY A 98 -57.87 14.61 3.10
N ILE A 99 -58.41 14.41 1.90
CA ILE A 99 -58.22 15.33 0.77
C ILE A 99 -59.00 16.63 0.94
N LEU A 100 -60.21 16.57 1.49
CA LEU A 100 -61.05 17.77 1.67
C LEU A 100 -60.62 18.62 2.88
N ASP A 101 -60.12 18.02 3.94
CA ASP A 101 -59.59 18.73 5.12
C ASP A 101 -58.21 19.36 4.85
N LYS A 102 -57.50 18.85 3.85
CA LYS A 102 -56.14 19.28 3.48
C LYS A 102 -56.07 20.30 2.38
N LEU A 103 -57.15 20.49 1.59
CA LEU A 103 -57.21 21.54 0.55
C LEU A 103 -57.27 22.97 1.14
N PHE A 104 -57.65 23.11 2.41
CA PHE A 104 -57.73 24.41 3.11
C PHE A 104 -56.84 24.52 4.35
N GLY A 105 -56.02 23.53 4.67
CA GLY A 105 -55.28 23.47 5.92
C GLY A 105 -53.76 23.51 5.81
N SER A 106 -53.10 23.90 6.87
CA SER A 106 -51.65 24.03 7.11
C SER A 106 -50.74 22.85 6.69
N SER A 107 -51.36 21.69 6.39
CA SER A 107 -50.62 20.45 6.06
C SER A 107 -49.87 20.49 4.71
N VAL A 108 -50.48 21.10 3.68
CA VAL A 108 -49.86 21.23 2.34
C VAL A 108 -48.73 22.27 2.40
N THR A 109 -48.99 23.39 3.07
CA THR A 109 -47.97 24.44 3.27
C THR A 109 -46.81 23.93 4.10
N ASN A 110 -47.07 23.14 5.13
CA ASN A 110 -46.03 22.49 5.95
C ASN A 110 -45.25 21.45 5.17
N TYR A 111 -45.88 20.70 4.25
CA TYR A 111 -45.19 19.76 3.38
C TYR A 111 -44.22 20.48 2.41
N PHE A 112 -44.71 21.55 1.74
CA PHE A 112 -43.85 22.34 0.86
C PHE A 112 -42.75 23.09 1.61
N ALA A 113 -42.97 23.53 2.84
CA ALA A 113 -41.94 24.12 3.69
C ALA A 113 -40.85 23.08 4.05
N LYS A 114 -41.27 21.86 4.43
CA LYS A 114 -40.35 20.76 4.68
C LYS A 114 -39.59 20.39 3.43
N TYR A 115 -40.23 20.29 2.27
CA TYR A 115 -39.60 20.01 0.98
C TYR A 115 -38.56 21.07 0.63
N ARG A 116 -38.88 22.36 0.77
CA ARG A 116 -37.93 23.44 0.49
C ARG A 116 -36.74 23.46 1.43
N SER A 117 -36.95 23.18 2.71
CA SER A 117 -35.88 23.05 3.71
C SER A 117 -34.99 21.84 3.39
N ALA A 118 -35.58 20.70 3.04
CA ALA A 118 -34.86 19.50 2.67
C ALA A 118 -34.07 19.66 1.35
N GLN A 119 -34.62 20.39 0.37
CA GLN A 119 -33.93 20.71 -0.88
C GLN A 119 -32.64 21.51 -0.63
N SER A 120 -32.68 22.51 0.24
CA SER A 120 -31.49 23.27 0.63
C SER A 120 -30.48 22.39 1.34
N HIS A 121 -30.93 21.49 2.24
CA HIS A 121 -30.09 20.55 2.95
C HIS A 121 -29.45 19.52 2.00
N ILE A 122 -30.23 18.93 1.09
CA ILE A 122 -29.74 18.01 0.03
C ILE A 122 -28.67 18.70 -0.80
N SER A 123 -28.88 19.93 -1.22
CA SER A 123 -27.87 20.69 -2.00
C SER A 123 -26.57 20.87 -1.21
N GLY A 124 -26.65 21.15 0.10
CA GLY A 124 -25.51 21.25 0.99
C GLY A 124 -24.72 19.92 1.07
N VAL A 125 -25.44 18.81 1.26
CA VAL A 125 -24.84 17.46 1.33
C VAL A 125 -24.21 17.07 -0.01
N LEU A 126 -24.88 17.37 -1.14
CA LEU A 126 -24.31 17.09 -2.47
C LEU A 126 -23.02 17.87 -2.73
N ASN A 127 -22.94 19.14 -2.30
CA ASN A 127 -21.72 19.93 -2.40
C ASN A 127 -20.59 19.35 -1.52
N ALA A 128 -20.91 18.92 -0.31
CA ALA A 128 -19.92 18.26 0.57
C ALA A 128 -19.42 16.94 -0.05
N LEU A 129 -20.32 16.15 -0.64
CA LEU A 129 -19.96 14.93 -1.36
C LEU A 129 -19.08 15.20 -2.58
N ALA A 130 -19.37 16.26 -3.36
CA ALA A 130 -18.56 16.66 -4.51
C ALA A 130 -17.13 17.03 -4.07
N ASN A 131 -16.98 17.84 -3.02
CA ASN A 131 -15.69 18.21 -2.48
C ASN A 131 -14.91 16.99 -1.96
N GLY A 132 -15.58 16.10 -1.21
CA GLY A 132 -14.97 14.87 -0.73
C GLY A 132 -14.53 13.93 -1.87
N LYS A 133 -15.30 13.86 -2.96
CA LYS A 133 -14.92 13.13 -4.18
C LYS A 133 -13.62 13.68 -4.77
N ASP A 134 -13.50 15.00 -4.91
CA ASP A 134 -12.29 15.63 -5.45
C ASP A 134 -11.07 15.34 -4.57
N GLU A 135 -11.22 15.33 -3.26
CA GLU A 135 -10.18 14.93 -2.31
C GLU A 135 -9.76 13.46 -2.51
N LEU A 136 -10.73 12.53 -2.66
CA LEU A 136 -10.43 11.12 -2.92
C LEU A 136 -9.68 10.92 -4.24
N LEU A 137 -10.01 11.69 -5.28
CA LEU A 137 -9.29 11.64 -6.56
C LEU A 137 -7.85 12.14 -6.44
N MET A 138 -7.62 13.22 -5.66
CA MET A 138 -6.26 13.69 -5.36
C MET A 138 -5.47 12.68 -4.54
N ASP A 139 -6.09 12.04 -3.54
CA ASP A 139 -5.48 10.97 -2.75
C ASP A 139 -5.09 9.79 -3.63
N ASN A 140 -5.95 9.37 -4.57
CA ASN A 140 -5.65 8.30 -5.50
C ASN A 140 -4.45 8.62 -6.39
N ALA A 141 -4.30 9.87 -6.85
CA ALA A 141 -3.13 10.29 -7.61
C ALA A 141 -1.85 10.22 -6.77
N ALA A 142 -1.91 10.64 -5.50
CA ALA A 142 -0.80 10.54 -4.56
C ALA A 142 -0.43 9.06 -4.26
N ILE A 143 -1.44 8.20 -4.06
CA ILE A 143 -1.26 6.76 -3.87
C ILE A 143 -0.55 6.13 -5.07
N ASP A 144 -0.90 6.50 -6.30
CA ASP A 144 -0.24 5.96 -7.50
C ASP A 144 1.25 6.33 -7.58
N VAL A 145 1.62 7.51 -7.11
CA VAL A 145 3.03 7.93 -7.00
C VAL A 145 3.77 7.07 -5.98
N GLU A 146 3.20 6.88 -4.79
CA GLU A 146 3.85 6.08 -3.74
C GLU A 146 3.92 4.59 -4.12
N ARG A 147 2.89 4.04 -4.77
CA ARG A 147 2.92 2.67 -5.30
C ARG A 147 4.05 2.45 -6.31
N ARG A 148 4.30 3.41 -7.20
CA ARG A 148 5.44 3.32 -8.14
C ARG A 148 6.77 3.28 -7.42
N LYS A 149 6.97 4.13 -6.41
CA LYS A 149 8.20 4.14 -5.62
C LYS A 149 8.41 2.83 -4.87
N LEU A 150 7.34 2.28 -4.24
CA LEU A 150 7.42 0.97 -3.59
C LEU A 150 7.74 -0.14 -4.59
N TRP A 151 7.16 -0.09 -5.79
CA TRP A 151 7.46 -1.04 -6.86
C TRP A 151 8.92 -1.00 -7.30
N GLU A 152 9.49 0.19 -7.45
CA GLU A 152 10.91 0.38 -7.75
C GLU A 152 11.80 -0.12 -6.61
N ALA A 153 11.44 0.17 -5.36
CA ALA A 153 12.16 -0.33 -4.18
C ALA A 153 12.12 -1.87 -4.10
N MET A 154 10.96 -2.49 -4.37
CA MET A 154 10.86 -3.96 -4.45
C MET A 154 11.78 -4.54 -5.53
N GLY A 155 11.89 -3.89 -6.70
CA GLY A 155 12.80 -4.34 -7.75
C GLY A 155 14.28 -4.29 -7.33
N LYS A 156 14.68 -3.28 -6.56
CA LYS A 156 16.04 -3.19 -6.00
C LYS A 156 16.27 -4.25 -4.92
N LEU A 157 15.29 -4.45 -4.03
CA LEU A 157 15.37 -5.49 -3.01
C LEU A 157 15.45 -6.89 -3.62
N GLU A 158 14.70 -7.18 -4.70
CA GLU A 158 14.75 -8.46 -5.42
C GLU A 158 16.15 -8.76 -5.95
N GLN A 159 16.85 -7.73 -6.49
CA GLN A 159 18.25 -7.88 -6.90
C GLN A 159 19.16 -8.24 -5.72
N MET A 160 18.99 -7.57 -4.58
CA MET A 160 19.79 -7.84 -3.39
C MET A 160 19.49 -9.23 -2.80
N VAL A 161 18.22 -9.65 -2.78
CA VAL A 161 17.82 -10.99 -2.36
C VAL A 161 18.49 -12.06 -3.26
N HIS A 162 18.44 -11.85 -4.58
CA HIS A 162 19.08 -12.79 -5.52
C HIS A 162 20.59 -12.88 -5.29
N ILE A 163 21.29 -11.76 -5.12
CA ILE A 163 22.72 -11.73 -4.79
C ILE A 163 22.99 -12.48 -3.49
N ALA A 164 22.20 -12.20 -2.44
CA ALA A 164 22.39 -12.81 -1.12
C ALA A 164 22.18 -14.33 -1.13
N GLN A 165 21.15 -14.81 -1.82
CA GLN A 165 20.85 -16.23 -1.97
C GLN A 165 21.93 -16.95 -2.82
N THR A 166 22.37 -16.31 -3.90
CA THR A 166 23.46 -16.85 -4.74
C THR A 166 24.76 -16.92 -3.96
N LEU A 167 25.06 -15.88 -3.18
CA LEU A 167 26.25 -15.83 -2.33
C LEU A 167 26.21 -16.93 -1.25
N ASP A 168 25.07 -17.13 -0.58
CA ASP A 168 24.87 -18.20 0.41
C ASP A 168 25.18 -19.57 -0.22
N ALA A 169 24.51 -19.91 -1.33
CA ALA A 169 24.67 -21.20 -1.98
C ALA A 169 26.13 -21.48 -2.46
N LYS A 170 26.74 -20.44 -3.05
CA LYS A 170 28.13 -20.60 -3.57
C LYS A 170 29.19 -20.60 -2.46
N LEU A 171 28.98 -19.85 -1.37
CA LEU A 171 29.87 -19.92 -0.18
C LEU A 171 29.79 -21.27 0.50
N GLU A 172 28.59 -21.87 0.61
CA GLU A 172 28.42 -23.21 1.16
C GLU A 172 29.21 -24.24 0.31
N ALA A 173 28.95 -24.22 -1.01
CA ALA A 173 29.67 -25.13 -1.94
C ALA A 173 31.20 -24.94 -1.86
N LYS A 174 31.67 -23.68 -1.75
CA LYS A 174 33.08 -23.38 -1.65
C LYS A 174 33.72 -23.86 -0.34
N ALA A 175 32.97 -23.73 0.77
CA ALA A 175 33.39 -24.25 2.07
C ALA A 175 33.49 -25.80 2.06
N GLU A 176 32.52 -26.47 1.39
CA GLU A 176 32.57 -27.95 1.21
C GLU A 176 33.79 -28.38 0.38
N GLU A 177 34.12 -27.69 -0.71
CA GLU A 177 35.35 -27.98 -1.49
C GLU A 177 36.61 -27.84 -0.65
N LEU A 178 36.67 -26.87 0.25
CA LEU A 178 37.83 -26.62 1.10
C LEU A 178 37.93 -27.55 2.31
N ASP A 179 36.87 -28.27 2.69
CA ASP A 179 36.91 -29.18 3.85
C ASP A 179 38.03 -30.21 3.78
N SER A 180 38.39 -30.67 2.57
CA SER A 180 39.46 -31.66 2.38
C SER A 180 40.83 -31.04 2.20
N SER A 181 40.94 -29.81 1.68
CA SER A 181 42.21 -29.16 1.31
C SER A 181 42.69 -28.13 2.32
N ASP A 182 41.76 -27.37 2.91
CA ASP A 182 42.02 -26.32 3.90
C ASP A 182 40.84 -26.23 4.89
N PRO A 183 40.73 -27.14 5.86
CA PRO A 183 39.64 -27.18 6.82
C PRO A 183 39.55 -25.91 7.70
N ALA A 184 40.67 -25.25 7.96
CA ALA A 184 40.72 -24.03 8.75
C ALA A 184 40.00 -22.92 8.01
N LYS A 185 40.31 -22.72 6.74
CA LYS A 185 39.66 -21.74 5.88
C LYS A 185 38.15 -22.04 5.64
N ALA A 186 37.80 -23.30 5.44
CA ALA A 186 36.43 -23.75 5.34
C ALA A 186 35.61 -23.34 6.58
N LYS A 187 36.16 -23.53 7.78
CA LYS A 187 35.56 -23.12 9.05
C LYS A 187 35.36 -21.60 9.12
N VAL A 188 36.39 -20.84 8.79
CA VAL A 188 36.34 -19.35 8.82
C VAL A 188 35.31 -18.82 7.83
N LEU A 189 35.22 -19.42 6.63
CA LEU A 189 34.17 -19.04 5.66
C LEU A 189 32.75 -19.29 6.19
N ARG A 190 32.53 -20.43 6.88
CA ARG A 190 31.20 -20.70 7.49
C ARG A 190 30.87 -19.79 8.63
N GLU A 191 31.81 -19.57 9.55
CA GLU A 191 31.57 -18.78 10.77
C GLU A 191 31.46 -17.27 10.50
N ASN A 192 32.13 -16.77 9.47
CA ASN A 192 32.12 -15.33 9.15
C ASN A 192 31.29 -15.02 7.89
N ALA A 193 31.74 -15.48 6.71
CA ALA A 193 31.09 -15.07 5.46
C ALA A 193 29.68 -15.63 5.30
N LEU A 194 29.51 -16.94 5.48
CA LEU A 194 28.24 -17.64 5.28
C LEU A 194 27.23 -17.26 6.35
N PHE A 195 27.66 -17.15 7.61
CA PHE A 195 26.78 -16.70 8.70
C PHE A 195 26.18 -15.33 8.40
N TYR A 196 27.01 -14.35 8.02
CA TYR A 196 26.50 -13.00 7.72
C TYR A 196 25.71 -12.96 6.41
N ALA A 197 26.07 -13.76 5.40
CA ALA A 197 25.27 -13.86 4.17
C ALA A 197 23.87 -14.39 4.45
N ARG A 198 23.71 -15.40 5.29
CA ARG A 198 22.42 -15.95 5.72
C ARG A 198 21.60 -14.96 6.51
N GLN A 199 22.21 -14.28 7.48
CA GLN A 199 21.55 -13.23 8.23
C GLN A 199 21.04 -12.12 7.31
N ARG A 200 21.86 -11.68 6.38
CA ARG A 200 21.51 -10.63 5.44
C ARG A 200 20.40 -11.05 4.46
N THR A 201 20.41 -12.29 4.02
CA THR A 201 19.34 -12.87 3.21
C THR A 201 18.01 -12.80 3.95
N GLN A 202 17.98 -13.16 5.23
CA GLN A 202 16.77 -13.10 6.05
C GLN A 202 16.27 -11.66 6.25
N ASP A 203 17.19 -10.72 6.53
CA ASP A 203 16.84 -9.30 6.69
C ASP A 203 16.22 -8.73 5.39
N LEU A 204 16.80 -9.03 4.24
CA LEU A 204 16.33 -8.61 2.93
C LEU A 204 14.95 -9.18 2.59
N LEU A 205 14.74 -10.48 2.87
CA LEU A 205 13.43 -11.12 2.67
C LEU A 205 12.37 -10.54 3.59
N THR A 206 12.71 -10.25 4.84
CA THR A 206 11.81 -9.59 5.79
C THR A 206 11.43 -8.20 5.30
N GLN A 207 12.40 -7.40 4.87
CA GLN A 207 12.13 -6.06 4.33
C GLN A 207 11.30 -6.14 3.04
N MET A 208 11.55 -7.10 2.17
CA MET A 208 10.75 -7.34 0.98
C MET A 208 9.29 -7.62 1.35
N ALA A 209 9.04 -8.51 2.32
CA ALA A 209 7.70 -8.84 2.77
C ALA A 209 6.95 -7.61 3.31
N VAL A 210 7.61 -6.79 4.13
CA VAL A 210 7.04 -5.53 4.63
C VAL A 210 6.71 -4.57 3.49
N THR A 211 7.60 -4.44 2.52
CA THR A 211 7.40 -3.54 1.36
C THR A 211 6.23 -4.00 0.49
N VAL A 212 6.10 -5.31 0.25
CA VAL A 212 4.96 -5.92 -0.46
C VAL A 212 3.65 -5.65 0.27
N GLN A 213 3.62 -5.82 1.60
CA GLN A 213 2.43 -5.54 2.41
C GLN A 213 2.02 -4.06 2.28
N GLY A 214 2.97 -3.13 2.34
CA GLY A 214 2.71 -1.71 2.12
C GLY A 214 2.13 -1.43 0.73
N TYR A 215 2.67 -2.05 -0.31
CA TYR A 215 2.16 -1.93 -1.68
C TYR A 215 0.71 -2.41 -1.81
N LEU A 216 0.40 -3.58 -1.21
CA LEU A 216 -0.95 -4.15 -1.23
C LEU A 216 -1.95 -3.32 -0.41
N ALA A 217 -1.51 -2.77 0.72
CA ALA A 217 -2.35 -1.86 1.52
C ALA A 217 -2.75 -0.62 0.72
N LEU A 218 -1.81 0.00 -0.01
CA LEU A 218 -2.11 1.13 -0.90
C LEU A 218 -3.11 0.77 -2.00
N ASP A 219 -2.98 -0.42 -2.58
CA ASP A 219 -3.93 -0.90 -3.61
C ASP A 219 -5.35 -1.05 -3.04
N LEU A 220 -5.46 -1.57 -1.83
CA LEU A 220 -6.74 -1.72 -1.14
C LEU A 220 -7.40 -0.36 -0.86
N VAL A 221 -6.62 0.61 -0.33
CA VAL A 221 -7.12 1.97 -0.08
C VAL A 221 -7.59 2.62 -1.37
N LYS A 222 -6.81 2.54 -2.44
CA LYS A 222 -7.20 3.07 -3.74
C LYS A 222 -8.50 2.46 -4.26
N LYS A 223 -8.67 1.14 -4.15
CA LYS A 223 -9.91 0.47 -4.55
C LYS A 223 -11.10 0.96 -3.74
N ASN A 224 -10.94 1.12 -2.41
CA ASN A 224 -11.98 1.68 -1.56
C ASN A 224 -12.36 3.10 -1.98
N ASN A 225 -11.38 3.97 -2.23
CA ASN A 225 -11.62 5.33 -2.72
C ASN A 225 -12.42 5.34 -4.03
N VAL A 226 -12.07 4.45 -4.97
CA VAL A 226 -12.79 4.32 -6.26
C VAL A 226 -14.25 3.93 -6.04
N GLU A 227 -14.55 3.02 -5.12
CA GLU A 227 -15.94 2.64 -4.82
C GLU A 227 -16.71 3.77 -4.12
N LEU A 228 -16.07 4.53 -3.25
CA LEU A 228 -16.68 5.73 -2.64
C LEU A 228 -16.99 6.79 -3.70
N VAL A 229 -16.07 7.07 -4.63
CA VAL A 229 -16.29 7.99 -5.75
C VAL A 229 -17.50 7.56 -6.59
N LYS A 230 -17.60 6.27 -6.95
CA LYS A 230 -18.77 5.72 -7.66
C LYS A 230 -20.07 5.86 -6.85
N GLY A 231 -19.98 5.70 -5.52
CA GLY A 231 -21.09 5.90 -4.60
C GLY A 231 -21.62 7.35 -4.65
N VAL A 232 -20.71 8.31 -4.61
CA VAL A 232 -21.05 9.75 -4.72
C VAL A 232 -21.69 10.07 -6.07
N ASP A 233 -21.14 9.56 -7.17
CA ASP A 233 -21.67 9.78 -8.53
C ASP A 233 -23.11 9.24 -8.66
N ARG A 234 -23.34 8.01 -8.15
CA ARG A 234 -24.69 7.42 -8.15
C ARG A 234 -25.67 8.23 -7.31
N ALA A 235 -25.28 8.63 -6.09
CA ALA A 235 -26.11 9.40 -5.21
C ALA A 235 -26.49 10.76 -5.83
N SER A 236 -25.52 11.46 -6.41
CA SER A 236 -25.75 12.75 -7.10
C SER A 236 -26.71 12.59 -8.27
N THR A 237 -26.53 11.58 -9.11
CA THR A 237 -27.39 11.33 -10.29
C THR A 237 -28.83 10.99 -9.89
N THR A 238 -29.00 10.13 -8.86
CA THR A 238 -30.33 9.68 -8.42
C THR A 238 -31.11 10.75 -7.69
N THR A 239 -30.42 11.73 -7.07
CA THR A 239 -31.08 12.77 -6.26
C THR A 239 -31.48 13.98 -7.10
N VAL A 240 -30.85 14.21 -8.25
CA VAL A 240 -31.14 15.36 -9.16
C VAL A 240 -32.14 14.96 -10.26
N GLY A 241 -32.32 13.67 -10.55
CA GLY A 241 -33.34 13.14 -11.49
C GLY A 241 -34.64 12.89 -10.81
#